data_ee0ad8f01778f307388b0cb4972e9263
#
_entry.id   ee0ad8f01778f307388b0cb4972e9263
#
_cell.length_a   1.000
_cell.length_b   1.000
_cell.length_c   1.000
_cell.angle_alpha   90.00
_cell.angle_beta   90.00
_cell.angle_gamma   90.00
#
_symmetry.space_group_name_H-M   'P 1'
#
loop_
_entity.id
_entity.type
_entity.pdbx_description
1 polymer ?
#
loop_
_entity_poly.entity_id
_entity_poly.type
_entity_poly.pdbx_seq_one_letter_code
_entity_poly.pdbx_strand_id
1 'polypeptide(L)'
;MSKKYDPRMHTAEHALSGVLIRRYGCPRCFSTHINADKSKVDFHFPHDLSAEDAASVSAEVNEVLARDLPVVARNMSREEAARMFSLARLPEGAGETLRIVYIGDPDAPEGPLDACPCIGEHVAHTAECGKFVWVSHEWKPDDGGVLRIRFKLEH
;
A
#
# COMPACT_ATOMS: atom_id res chain seq x y z
N MET A 1 -4.68 -6.80 24.48
CA MET A 1 -5.61 -7.15 23.38
C MET A 1 -5.08 -6.57 22.09
N SER A 2 -4.98 -7.39 21.06
CA SER A 2 -4.53 -6.90 19.77
C SER A 2 -5.56 -5.95 19.18
N LYS A 3 -5.08 -4.94 18.46
CA LYS A 3 -5.97 -4.03 17.73
C LYS A 3 -6.64 -4.80 16.60
N LYS A 4 -7.87 -4.45 16.34
CA LYS A 4 -8.65 -5.13 15.31
C LYS A 4 -8.08 -4.81 13.92
N TYR A 5 -7.79 -5.85 13.17
CA TYR A 5 -7.34 -5.74 11.79
C TYR A 5 -8.51 -5.37 10.88
N ASP A 6 -8.30 -4.43 9.97
CA ASP A 6 -9.35 -3.99 9.05
C ASP A 6 -8.86 -4.17 7.61
N PRO A 7 -9.47 -5.09 6.83
CA PRO A 7 -9.09 -5.30 5.43
C PRO A 7 -9.22 -4.04 4.57
N ARG A 8 -10.15 -3.15 4.88
CA ARG A 8 -10.31 -1.89 4.15
C ARG A 8 -9.08 -1.00 4.33
N MET A 9 -8.59 -0.93 5.56
CA MET A 9 -7.39 -0.16 5.89
C MET A 9 -6.16 -0.71 5.19
N HIS A 10 -6.05 -2.04 5.12
CA HIS A 10 -4.93 -2.69 4.46
C HIS A 10 -4.94 -2.43 2.94
N THR A 11 -6.11 -2.51 2.33
CA THR A 11 -6.25 -2.19 0.91
C THR A 11 -5.92 -0.72 0.64
N ALA A 12 -6.38 0.19 1.52
CA ALA A 12 -6.04 1.61 1.40
C ALA A 12 -4.53 1.84 1.48
N GLU A 13 -3.81 1.09 2.34
CA GLU A 13 -2.36 1.20 2.42
C GLU A 13 -1.70 0.78 1.11
N HIS A 14 -2.17 -0.31 0.48
CA HIS A 14 -1.66 -0.74 -0.82
C HIS A 14 -1.92 0.31 -1.90
N ALA A 15 -3.08 0.96 -1.88
CA ALA A 15 -3.39 2.04 -2.81
C ALA A 15 -2.44 3.22 -2.61
N LEU A 16 -2.22 3.62 -1.35
CA LEU A 16 -1.29 4.71 -1.03
C LEU A 16 0.13 4.37 -1.49
N SER A 17 0.60 3.17 -1.19
CA SER A 17 1.93 2.72 -1.59
C SER A 17 2.08 2.72 -3.11
N GLY A 18 1.07 2.22 -3.82
CA GLY A 18 1.07 2.21 -5.29
C GLY A 18 1.17 3.61 -5.88
N VAL A 19 0.42 4.57 -5.33
CA VAL A 19 0.46 5.96 -5.79
C VAL A 19 1.86 6.56 -5.56
N LEU A 20 2.44 6.37 -4.37
CA LEU A 20 3.76 6.92 -4.06
C LEU A 20 4.85 6.32 -4.93
N ILE A 21 4.82 5.01 -5.15
CA ILE A 21 5.82 4.34 -5.99
C ILE A 21 5.73 4.85 -7.43
N ARG A 22 4.53 4.99 -7.95
CA ARG A 22 4.34 5.46 -9.33
C ARG A 22 4.76 6.92 -9.51
N ARG A 23 4.48 7.77 -8.51
CA ARG A 23 4.80 9.20 -8.62
C ARG A 23 6.26 9.51 -8.37
N TYR A 24 6.88 8.84 -7.39
CA TYR A 24 8.20 9.22 -6.90
C TYR A 24 9.27 8.16 -7.12
N GLY A 25 8.88 6.94 -7.50
CA GLY A 25 9.83 5.85 -7.68
C GLY A 25 10.48 5.38 -6.37
N CYS A 26 9.86 5.68 -5.24
CA CYS A 26 10.40 5.28 -3.94
C CYS A 26 10.20 3.77 -3.72
N PRO A 27 11.00 3.15 -2.84
CA PRO A 27 10.76 1.77 -2.44
C PRO A 27 9.42 1.65 -1.71
N ARG A 28 8.87 0.45 -1.70
CA ARG A 28 7.65 0.17 -0.94
C ARG A 28 7.90 0.39 0.55
N CYS A 29 6.85 0.71 1.30
CA CYS A 29 6.96 0.92 2.74
C CYS A 29 7.67 -0.24 3.44
N PHE A 30 8.49 0.07 4.43
CA PHE A 30 9.24 -0.94 5.18
C PHE A 30 8.63 -1.23 6.55
N SER A 31 7.64 -0.46 6.98
CA SER A 31 6.96 -0.66 8.26
C SER A 31 5.53 -0.19 8.15
N THR A 32 4.61 -0.98 8.67
CA THR A 32 3.18 -0.67 8.67
C THR A 32 2.57 -1.01 10.00
N HIS A 33 1.62 -0.19 10.44
CA HIS A 33 0.75 -0.49 11.57
C HIS A 33 -0.68 -0.26 11.10
N ILE A 34 -1.34 -1.35 10.73
CA ILE A 34 -2.70 -1.31 10.16
C ILE A 34 -3.72 -1.53 11.27
N ASN A 35 -4.48 -0.50 11.58
CA ASN A 35 -5.51 -0.52 12.62
C ASN A 35 -6.80 0.05 12.07
N ALA A 36 -7.94 -0.38 12.63
CA ALA A 36 -9.24 0.05 12.17
C ALA A 36 -9.48 1.57 12.31
N ASP A 37 -8.91 2.17 13.34
CA ASP A 37 -9.11 3.60 13.62
C ASP A 37 -8.19 4.49 12.81
N LYS A 38 -6.90 4.21 12.87
CA LYS A 38 -5.87 5.02 12.21
C LYS A 38 -4.66 4.13 11.98
N SER A 39 -4.11 4.23 10.79
CA SER A 39 -2.94 3.45 10.40
C SER A 39 -1.75 4.35 10.13
N LYS A 40 -0.55 3.79 10.21
CA LYS A 40 0.67 4.51 9.83
C LYS A 40 1.57 3.63 8.99
N VAL A 41 2.30 4.27 8.08
CA VAL A 41 3.24 3.60 7.19
C VAL A 41 4.51 4.41 7.10
N ASP A 42 5.65 3.73 7.03
CA ASP A 42 6.96 4.37 6.90
C ASP A 42 7.59 3.99 5.56
N PHE A 43 8.06 5.01 4.85
CA PHE A 43 8.75 4.85 3.57
C PHE A 43 10.15 5.42 3.66
N HIS A 44 11.09 4.80 2.94
CA HIS A 44 12.37 5.46 2.67
C HIS A 44 12.12 6.51 1.60
N PHE A 45 12.38 7.75 1.93
CA PHE A 45 12.03 8.88 1.07
C PHE A 45 13.07 9.99 1.25
N PRO A 46 13.58 10.59 0.16
CA PRO A 46 14.75 11.46 0.25
C PRO A 46 14.51 12.85 0.81
N HIS A 47 13.26 13.27 0.94
CA HIS A 47 12.90 14.62 1.42
C HIS A 47 11.51 14.62 2.00
N ASP A 48 11.15 15.68 2.70
CA ASP A 48 9.80 15.86 3.22
C ASP A 48 8.83 16.16 2.06
N LEU A 49 7.54 15.93 2.30
CA LEU A 49 6.49 16.32 1.37
C LEU A 49 5.91 17.67 1.77
N SER A 50 5.69 18.53 0.78
CA SER A 50 4.95 19.76 1.01
C SER A 50 3.47 19.47 1.28
N ALA A 51 2.75 20.44 1.84
CA ALA A 51 1.32 20.32 2.04
C ALA A 51 0.59 20.11 0.70
N GLU A 52 1.07 20.76 -0.36
CA GLU A 52 0.49 20.59 -1.70
C GLU A 52 0.69 19.18 -2.23
N ASP A 53 1.89 18.61 -2.07
CA ASP A 53 2.18 17.25 -2.50
C ASP A 53 1.35 16.25 -1.72
N ALA A 54 1.23 16.44 -0.40
CA ALA A 54 0.40 15.57 0.44
C ALA A 54 -1.07 15.60 -0.01
N ALA A 55 -1.59 16.78 -0.30
CA ALA A 55 -2.97 16.93 -0.79
C ALA A 55 -3.15 16.26 -2.15
N SER A 56 -2.17 16.40 -3.04
CA SER A 56 -2.22 15.80 -4.38
C SER A 56 -2.18 14.27 -4.31
N VAL A 57 -1.32 13.72 -3.46
CA VAL A 57 -1.25 12.26 -3.24
C VAL A 57 -2.57 11.75 -2.67
N SER A 58 -3.11 12.44 -1.67
CA SER A 58 -4.38 12.07 -1.04
C SER A 58 -5.51 12.06 -2.06
N ALA A 59 -5.58 13.07 -2.92
CA ALA A 59 -6.60 13.15 -3.97
C ALA A 59 -6.47 11.98 -4.96
N GLU A 60 -5.24 11.61 -5.33
CA GLU A 60 -5.02 10.50 -6.25
C GLU A 60 -5.40 9.16 -5.60
N VAL A 61 -5.08 8.96 -4.32
CA VAL A 61 -5.51 7.75 -3.60
C VAL A 61 -7.03 7.65 -3.61
N ASN A 62 -7.73 8.75 -3.33
CA ASN A 62 -9.19 8.77 -3.36
C ASN A 62 -9.75 8.50 -4.76
N GLU A 63 -9.11 9.00 -5.80
CA GLU A 63 -9.50 8.69 -7.17
C GLU A 63 -9.39 7.19 -7.44
N VAL A 64 -8.29 6.57 -7.03
CA VAL A 64 -8.09 5.13 -7.18
C VAL A 64 -9.19 4.35 -6.46
N LEU A 65 -9.48 4.70 -5.21
CA LEU A 65 -10.51 4.00 -4.43
C LEU A 65 -11.88 4.15 -5.08
N ALA A 66 -12.18 5.34 -5.61
CA ALA A 66 -13.48 5.63 -6.23
C ALA A 66 -13.67 4.90 -7.56
N ARG A 67 -12.60 4.44 -8.21
CA ARG A 67 -12.70 3.68 -9.44
C ARG A 67 -13.32 2.30 -9.24
N ASP A 68 -13.45 1.86 -7.99
CA ASP A 68 -13.99 0.54 -7.66
C ASP A 68 -13.25 -0.59 -8.37
N LEU A 69 -11.92 -0.56 -8.29
CA LEU A 69 -11.07 -1.55 -8.92
C LEU A 69 -11.14 -2.90 -8.20
N PRO A 70 -11.08 -4.01 -8.92
CA PRO A 70 -11.02 -5.32 -8.26
C PRO A 70 -9.70 -5.49 -7.52
N VAL A 71 -9.75 -6.15 -6.37
CA VAL A 71 -8.56 -6.54 -5.62
C VAL A 71 -8.42 -8.04 -5.79
N VAL A 72 -7.39 -8.47 -6.50
CA VAL A 72 -7.22 -9.84 -6.95
C VAL A 72 -5.99 -10.47 -6.32
N ALA A 73 -6.12 -11.70 -5.84
CA ALA A 73 -4.97 -12.44 -5.32
C ALA A 73 -4.66 -13.61 -6.27
N ARG A 74 -3.39 -13.76 -6.61
CA ARG A 74 -2.91 -14.88 -7.43
C ARG A 74 -1.63 -15.44 -6.84
N ASN A 75 -1.44 -16.74 -6.98
CA ASN A 75 -0.22 -17.39 -6.53
C ASN A 75 0.86 -17.30 -7.62
N MET A 76 2.09 -17.13 -7.17
CA MET A 76 3.25 -17.03 -8.03
C MET A 76 4.39 -17.77 -7.37
N SER A 77 5.27 -18.43 -8.15
CA SER A 77 6.43 -19.10 -7.58
C SER A 77 7.35 -18.06 -6.92
N ARG A 78 8.05 -18.49 -5.85
CA ARG A 78 9.02 -17.63 -5.18
C ARG A 78 10.10 -17.13 -6.15
N GLU A 79 10.55 -18.00 -7.04
CA GLU A 79 11.56 -17.65 -8.04
C GLU A 79 11.08 -16.52 -8.95
N GLU A 80 9.86 -16.63 -9.47
CA GLU A 80 9.30 -15.61 -10.33
C GLU A 80 9.06 -14.31 -9.55
N ALA A 81 8.53 -14.41 -8.33
CA ALA A 81 8.27 -13.26 -7.49
C ALA A 81 9.56 -12.51 -7.13
N ALA A 82 10.65 -13.22 -6.91
CA ALA A 82 11.94 -12.64 -6.58
C ALA A 82 12.48 -11.75 -7.71
N ARG A 83 12.09 -12.02 -8.95
CA ARG A 83 12.49 -11.20 -10.10
C ARG A 83 11.69 -9.91 -10.21
N MET A 84 10.50 -9.87 -9.62
CA MET A 84 9.57 -8.75 -9.75
C MET A 84 9.44 -7.90 -8.50
N PHE A 85 9.68 -8.48 -7.32
CA PHE A 85 9.39 -7.83 -6.04
C PHE A 85 10.53 -8.03 -5.06
N SER A 86 10.61 -7.11 -4.07
CA SER A 86 11.44 -7.33 -2.89
C SER A 86 10.73 -8.30 -1.96
N LEU A 87 11.45 -9.35 -1.53
CA LEU A 87 10.92 -10.35 -0.61
C LEU A 87 11.39 -10.13 0.82
N ALA A 88 12.05 -8.99 1.10
CA ALA A 88 12.67 -8.71 2.39
C ALA A 88 11.67 -8.70 3.56
N ARG A 89 10.41 -8.35 3.29
CA ARG A 89 9.38 -8.25 4.32
C ARG A 89 8.55 -9.51 4.51
N LEU A 90 8.80 -10.54 3.72
CA LEU A 90 8.07 -11.79 3.88
C LEU A 90 8.61 -12.56 5.08
N PRO A 91 7.72 -13.24 5.84
CA PRO A 91 8.18 -14.07 6.95
C PRO A 91 9.01 -15.25 6.43
N GLU A 92 9.93 -15.72 7.26
CA GLU A 92 10.67 -16.96 6.97
C GLU A 92 9.66 -18.09 6.85
N GLY A 93 9.90 -18.98 5.90
CA GLY A 93 9.02 -20.10 5.67
C GLY A 93 7.76 -19.76 4.90
N ALA A 94 7.71 -18.59 4.24
CA ALA A 94 6.58 -18.24 3.37
C ALA A 94 6.38 -19.26 2.24
N GLY A 95 7.37 -20.12 1.96
CA GLY A 95 7.24 -21.24 1.03
C GLY A 95 7.66 -20.92 -0.38
N GLU A 96 7.46 -21.90 -1.25
CA GLU A 96 7.86 -21.82 -2.66
C GLU A 96 6.83 -21.10 -3.51
N THR A 97 5.61 -20.89 -2.99
CA THR A 97 4.54 -20.20 -3.69
C THR A 97 4.12 -19.01 -2.84
N LEU A 98 4.07 -17.85 -3.47
CA LEU A 98 3.70 -16.61 -2.80
C LEU A 98 2.37 -16.11 -3.34
N ARG A 99 1.59 -15.50 -2.44
CA ARG A 99 0.34 -14.85 -2.81
C ARG A 99 0.67 -13.41 -3.19
N ILE A 100 0.30 -13.01 -4.40
CA ILE A 100 0.47 -11.64 -4.88
C ILE A 100 -0.90 -10.99 -4.91
N VAL A 101 -1.01 -9.83 -4.28
CA VAL A 101 -2.26 -9.06 -4.26
C VAL A 101 -2.13 -7.91 -5.25
N TYR A 102 -3.11 -7.80 -6.13
CA TYR A 102 -3.17 -6.76 -7.17
C TYR A 102 -4.34 -5.83 -6.91
N ILE A 103 -4.10 -4.54 -7.04
CA ILE A 103 -5.18 -3.56 -7.13
C ILE A 103 -5.37 -3.25 -8.61
N GLY A 104 -6.53 -3.60 -9.15
CA GLY A 104 -6.80 -3.54 -10.58
C GLY A 104 -6.59 -4.89 -11.23
N ASP A 105 -7.15 -5.05 -12.42
CA ASP A 105 -7.07 -6.31 -13.15
C ASP A 105 -5.65 -6.53 -13.69
N PRO A 106 -4.95 -7.60 -13.24
CA PRO A 106 -3.60 -7.86 -13.73
C PRO A 106 -3.54 -8.26 -15.21
N ASP A 107 -4.66 -8.63 -15.80
CA ASP A 107 -4.75 -9.00 -17.22
C ASP A 107 -5.18 -7.84 -18.12
N ALA A 108 -5.51 -6.70 -17.53
CA ALA A 108 -5.90 -5.53 -18.34
C ALA A 108 -4.70 -4.99 -19.13
N PRO A 109 -4.93 -4.39 -20.31
CA PRO A 109 -3.84 -3.85 -21.12
C PRO A 109 -2.96 -2.83 -20.40
N GLU A 110 -3.56 -1.99 -19.54
CA GLU A 110 -2.84 -1.00 -18.73
C GLU A 110 -2.15 -1.61 -17.52
N GLY A 111 -2.45 -2.87 -17.22
CA GLY A 111 -1.94 -3.56 -16.04
C GLY A 111 -2.60 -3.13 -14.73
N PRO A 112 -2.21 -3.72 -13.61
CA PRO A 112 -2.74 -3.34 -12.31
C PRO A 112 -2.12 -2.03 -11.84
N LEU A 113 -2.84 -1.34 -10.96
CA LEU A 113 -2.34 -0.12 -10.32
C LEU A 113 -1.23 -0.42 -9.32
N ASP A 114 -1.35 -1.54 -8.62
CA ASP A 114 -0.40 -1.98 -7.62
C ASP A 114 -0.32 -3.50 -7.61
N ALA A 115 0.84 -4.04 -7.26
CA ALA A 115 1.06 -5.47 -7.11
C ALA A 115 2.08 -5.69 -5.99
N CYS A 116 1.80 -6.62 -5.10
CA CYS A 116 2.65 -6.81 -3.93
C CYS A 116 2.47 -8.21 -3.33
N PRO A 117 3.58 -8.90 -2.98
CA PRO A 117 3.46 -10.10 -2.15
C PRO A 117 2.84 -9.73 -0.80
N CYS A 118 1.75 -10.39 -0.45
CA CYS A 118 1.04 -10.06 0.78
C CYS A 118 0.19 -11.24 1.25
N ILE A 119 0.24 -11.52 2.55
CA ILE A 119 -0.55 -12.60 3.15
C ILE A 119 -1.77 -12.09 3.90
N GLY A 120 -1.92 -10.76 4.05
CA GLY A 120 -3.03 -10.17 4.79
C GLY A 120 -4.35 -10.17 4.01
N GLU A 121 -5.42 -9.90 4.72
CA GLU A 121 -6.75 -9.83 4.12
C GLU A 121 -6.96 -8.46 3.47
N HIS A 122 -7.71 -8.48 2.37
CA HIS A 122 -8.09 -7.29 1.61
C HIS A 122 -9.57 -7.33 1.28
N VAL A 123 -10.11 -6.17 0.88
CA VAL A 123 -11.48 -6.10 0.37
C VAL A 123 -11.51 -6.61 -1.08
N ALA A 124 -12.70 -6.93 -1.58
CA ALA A 124 -12.87 -7.41 -2.96
C ALA A 124 -12.77 -6.28 -3.98
N HIS A 125 -13.19 -5.09 -3.62
CA HIS A 125 -13.19 -3.91 -4.50
C HIS A 125 -12.78 -2.67 -3.73
N THR A 126 -12.05 -1.78 -4.37
CA THR A 126 -11.49 -0.59 -3.72
C THR A 126 -12.55 0.37 -3.17
N ALA A 127 -13.74 0.43 -3.79
CA ALA A 127 -14.80 1.30 -3.30
C ALA A 127 -15.26 0.94 -1.89
N GLU A 128 -15.06 -0.30 -1.45
CA GLU A 128 -15.40 -0.73 -0.09
C GLU A 128 -14.60 0.00 0.98
N CYS A 129 -13.46 0.59 0.61
CA CYS A 129 -12.61 1.35 1.55
C CYS A 129 -13.26 2.66 1.99
N GLY A 130 -14.17 3.23 1.20
CA GLY A 130 -14.71 4.54 1.48
C GLY A 130 -13.72 5.63 1.10
N LYS A 131 -13.57 6.65 1.95
CA LYS A 131 -12.71 7.80 1.67
C LYS A 131 -11.41 7.73 2.47
N PHE A 132 -10.29 7.88 1.78
CA PHE A 132 -8.96 7.99 2.40
C PHE A 132 -8.80 9.40 2.97
N VAL A 133 -8.32 9.51 4.21
CA VAL A 133 -8.04 10.77 4.88
C VAL A 133 -6.58 10.78 5.33
N TRP A 134 -5.80 11.70 4.79
CA TRP A 134 -4.42 11.94 5.21
C TRP A 134 -4.48 12.69 6.53
N VAL A 135 -4.10 12.04 7.62
CA VAL A 135 -4.17 12.65 8.96
C VAL A 135 -2.97 13.54 9.22
N SER A 136 -1.77 13.02 9.00
CA SER A 136 -0.53 13.76 9.23
C SER A 136 0.64 13.02 8.59
N HIS A 137 1.76 13.70 8.47
CA HIS A 137 3.01 13.07 8.11
C HIS A 137 4.17 13.77 8.78
N GLU A 138 5.29 13.06 8.90
CA GLU A 138 6.54 13.63 9.37
C GLU A 138 7.68 12.99 8.60
N TRP A 139 8.76 13.75 8.43
CA TRP A 139 9.94 13.27 7.74
C TRP A 139 11.16 13.48 8.64
N LYS A 140 12.05 12.48 8.66
CA LYS A 140 13.30 12.52 9.43
C LYS A 140 14.44 12.12 8.52
N PRO A 141 15.64 12.73 8.71
CA PRO A 141 16.79 12.40 7.86
C PRO A 141 17.45 11.06 8.16
N ASP A 142 16.97 10.33 9.17
CA ASP A 142 17.54 9.05 9.58
C ASP A 142 17.51 8.05 8.42
N ASP A 143 18.55 7.22 8.32
CA ASP A 143 18.64 6.13 7.33
C ASP A 143 18.39 6.58 5.89
N GLY A 144 18.86 7.78 5.54
CA GLY A 144 18.67 8.33 4.19
C GLY A 144 17.34 9.01 3.97
N GLY A 145 16.55 9.14 5.02
CA GLY A 145 15.26 9.79 5.02
C GLY A 145 14.13 8.80 5.23
N VAL A 146 13.28 9.10 6.21
CA VAL A 146 12.09 8.29 6.52
C VAL A 146 10.87 9.20 6.55
N LEU A 147 9.89 8.89 5.69
CA LEU A 147 8.61 9.57 5.64
C LEU A 147 7.56 8.69 6.30
N ARG A 148 6.99 9.18 7.39
CA ARG A 148 5.89 8.51 8.09
C ARG A 148 4.59 9.20 7.75
N ILE A 149 3.61 8.42 7.26
CA ILE A 149 2.29 8.92 6.92
C ILE A 149 1.26 8.23 7.82
N ARG A 150 0.38 9.04 8.42
CA ARG A 150 -0.74 8.54 9.20
C ARG A 150 -2.02 8.84 8.44
N PHE A 151 -2.88 7.85 8.35
CA PHE A 151 -4.13 7.97 7.61
C PHE A 151 -5.27 7.22 8.29
N LYS A 152 -6.49 7.53 7.88
CA LYS A 152 -7.69 6.82 8.31
C LYS A 152 -8.66 6.73 7.13
N LEU A 153 -9.76 6.01 7.34
CA LEU A 153 -10.83 5.92 6.35
C LEU A 153 -12.13 6.47 6.95
N GLU A 154 -12.90 7.10 6.09
CA GLU A 154 -14.26 7.55 6.40
C GLU A 154 -15.23 6.77 5.52
N HIS A 155 -16.34 6.33 6.11
CA HIS A 155 -17.32 5.48 5.43
C HIS A 155 -18.66 6.18 5.29
#